data_47cf6410fc47270331a4692e9e60bd84
#
_entry.id   47cf6410fc47270331a4692e9e60bd84
#
_cell.length_a   1.000
_cell.length_b   1.000
_cell.length_c   1.000
_cell.angle_alpha   90.00
_cell.angle_beta   90.00
_cell.angle_gamma   90.00
#
_symmetry.space_group_name_H-M   'P 1'
#
loop_
_entity.id
_entity.type
_entity.pdbx_description
1 polymer ?
#
loop_
_entity_poly.entity_id
_entity_poly.type
_entity_poly.pdbx_seq_one_letter_code
_entity_poly.pdbx_strand_id
1 'polypeptide(L)'
;CPVGRVTVAMLAQKIRQVLGLSLKWFVKNGRSLSAEDAFATLRGCCENAGVVVMLNGIVGDNTHRPLDAQEFRAFALIDEYAPLIFINRTDSRRGQLFSLAHEIAHIWVGAEEIYNDTYHYASNAPVEVLCNAVAAELLIPRSLFNERWQDAVRNCIDAPDAVEVLAREFPVSQVVIARRALDGMMISEQEYQSIVDKSRRHWDVQKTSGGSGGNYYNTKQSRLDHRFLERLAASVSEGRTSYEEAYRLTGSNRKTFPKILDSMGERGR
;
A
#
# COMPACT_ATOMS: atom_id res chain seq x y z
N CYS A 1 24.59 -26.11 8.67
CA CYS A 1 24.47 -24.67 8.98
C CYS A 1 23.09 -24.43 9.50
N PRO A 2 22.88 -23.75 10.63
CA PRO A 2 21.52 -23.34 11.01
C PRO A 2 21.02 -22.37 9.99
N VAL A 3 19.86 -22.64 9.41
CA VAL A 3 19.11 -21.71 8.56
C VAL A 3 18.87 -20.47 9.41
N GLY A 4 19.55 -19.37 9.11
CA GLY A 4 19.47 -18.14 9.86
C GLY A 4 18.01 -17.64 9.83
N ARG A 5 17.44 -17.40 11.01
CA ARG A 5 16.09 -16.81 11.11
C ARG A 5 16.06 -15.49 10.35
N VAL A 6 15.30 -15.43 9.27
CA VAL A 6 15.07 -14.19 8.54
C VAL A 6 14.39 -13.19 9.49
N THR A 7 15.03 -12.05 9.75
CA THR A 7 14.48 -11.04 10.62
C THR A 7 13.62 -10.05 9.82
N VAL A 8 12.66 -9.39 10.48
CA VAL A 8 11.84 -8.30 9.89
C VAL A 8 12.72 -7.27 9.19
N ALA A 9 13.82 -6.85 9.83
CA ALA A 9 14.73 -5.86 9.27
C ALA A 9 15.44 -6.34 8.00
N MET A 10 15.87 -7.61 7.96
CA MET A 10 16.51 -8.22 6.79
C MET A 10 15.52 -8.32 5.62
N LEU A 11 14.29 -8.76 5.89
CA LEU A 11 13.25 -8.86 4.86
C LEU A 11 12.88 -7.48 4.31
N ALA A 12 12.64 -6.51 5.17
CA ALA A 12 12.36 -5.15 4.75
C ALA A 12 13.53 -4.52 3.98
N GLN A 13 14.78 -4.82 4.34
CA GLN A 13 15.97 -4.38 3.60
C GLN A 13 16.02 -4.99 2.21
N LYS A 14 15.77 -6.30 2.07
CA LYS A 14 15.72 -7.00 0.78
C LYS A 14 14.63 -6.42 -0.12
N ILE A 15 13.43 -6.19 0.42
CA ILE A 15 12.33 -5.55 -0.30
C ILE A 15 12.74 -4.15 -0.78
N ARG A 16 13.29 -3.30 0.10
CA ARG A 16 13.78 -1.96 -0.30
C ARG A 16 14.81 -2.04 -1.42
N GLN A 17 15.73 -2.99 -1.35
CA GLN A 17 16.77 -3.15 -2.36
C GLN A 17 16.18 -3.51 -3.73
N VAL A 18 15.24 -4.46 -3.78
CA VAL A 18 14.58 -4.86 -5.04
C VAL A 18 13.70 -3.73 -5.59
N LEU A 19 12.99 -3.01 -4.72
CA LEU A 19 12.16 -1.88 -5.13
C LEU A 19 12.94 -0.58 -5.40
N GLY A 20 14.27 -0.57 -5.22
CA GLY A 20 15.09 0.64 -5.39
C GLY A 20 14.80 1.75 -4.38
N LEU A 21 14.28 1.39 -3.19
CA LEU A 21 13.89 2.34 -2.14
C LEU A 21 15.06 2.63 -1.18
N SER A 22 15.35 3.91 -0.95
CA SER A 22 16.24 4.33 0.13
C SER A 22 15.56 4.19 1.49
N LEU A 23 16.32 4.30 2.58
CA LEU A 23 15.75 4.28 3.94
C LEU A 23 14.75 5.43 4.18
N LYS A 24 14.99 6.59 3.57
CA LYS A 24 14.15 7.80 3.66
C LYS A 24 13.38 8.05 2.36
N TRP A 25 12.96 7.01 1.65
CA TRP A 25 12.28 7.09 0.35
C TRP A 25 11.05 8.01 0.34
N PHE A 26 10.39 8.17 1.48
CA PHE A 26 9.22 9.03 1.68
C PHE A 26 9.57 10.50 1.96
N VAL A 27 10.84 10.88 1.86
CA VAL A 27 11.31 12.27 2.00
C VAL A 27 11.83 12.77 0.66
N LYS A 28 11.28 13.88 0.16
CA LYS A 28 11.69 14.55 -1.06
C LYS A 28 11.94 16.04 -0.77
N ASN A 29 13.10 16.54 -1.18
CA ASN A 29 13.49 17.94 -0.95
C ASN A 29 13.41 18.36 0.53
N GLY A 30 13.79 17.47 1.45
CA GLY A 30 13.76 17.73 2.90
C GLY A 30 12.36 17.71 3.54
N ARG A 31 11.31 17.38 2.80
CA ARG A 31 9.94 17.31 3.30
C ARG A 31 9.38 15.89 3.13
N SER A 32 8.59 15.46 4.10
CA SER A 32 7.86 14.20 3.98
C SER A 32 6.83 14.27 2.87
N LEU A 33 6.71 13.20 2.11
CA LEU A 33 5.64 13.03 1.12
C LEU A 33 4.27 12.96 1.81
N SER A 34 3.26 13.46 1.13
CA SER A 34 1.88 13.14 1.51
C SER A 34 1.63 11.63 1.40
N ALA A 35 0.62 11.12 2.09
CA ALA A 35 0.26 9.70 1.98
C ALA A 35 -0.11 9.30 0.54
N GLU A 36 -0.66 10.23 -0.24
CA GLU A 36 -0.99 10.02 -1.65
C GLU A 36 0.28 9.92 -2.52
N ASP A 37 1.24 10.84 -2.35
CA ASP A 37 2.50 10.82 -3.11
C ASP A 37 3.37 9.63 -2.69
N ALA A 38 3.38 9.27 -1.41
CA ALA A 38 4.08 8.10 -0.91
C ALA A 38 3.48 6.81 -1.48
N PHE A 39 2.15 6.72 -1.55
CA PHE A 39 1.46 5.60 -2.20
C PHE A 39 1.82 5.52 -3.69
N ALA A 40 1.75 6.65 -4.41
CA ALA A 40 2.11 6.69 -5.83
C ALA A 40 3.57 6.29 -6.07
N THR A 41 4.49 6.74 -5.21
CA THR A 41 5.92 6.38 -5.27
C THR A 41 6.11 4.87 -5.04
N LEU A 42 5.55 4.32 -3.96
CA LEU A 42 5.69 2.90 -3.63
C LEU A 42 5.05 2.03 -4.72
N ARG A 43 3.86 2.41 -5.21
CA ARG A 43 3.19 1.75 -6.32
C ARG A 43 4.09 1.71 -7.58
N GLY A 44 4.64 2.84 -7.99
CA GLY A 44 5.53 2.90 -9.16
C GLY A 44 6.78 2.03 -8.98
N CYS A 45 7.34 1.92 -7.77
CA CYS A 45 8.44 1.00 -7.48
C CYS A 45 8.01 -0.47 -7.62
N CYS A 46 6.81 -0.83 -7.17
CA CYS A 46 6.24 -2.18 -7.35
C CYS A 46 6.03 -2.51 -8.83
N GLU A 47 5.39 -1.61 -9.57
CA GLU A 47 5.17 -1.74 -11.01
C GLU A 47 6.50 -1.90 -11.76
N ASN A 48 7.54 -1.13 -11.37
CA ASN A 48 8.88 -1.25 -11.95
C ASN A 48 9.57 -2.58 -11.61
N ALA A 49 9.29 -3.16 -10.48
CA ALA A 49 9.79 -4.48 -10.07
C ALA A 49 8.99 -5.66 -10.67
N GLY A 50 7.92 -5.39 -11.44
CA GLY A 50 7.11 -6.41 -12.08
C GLY A 50 5.89 -6.87 -11.28
N VAL A 51 5.59 -6.21 -10.15
CA VAL A 51 4.38 -6.47 -9.37
C VAL A 51 3.23 -5.63 -9.92
N VAL A 52 2.17 -6.27 -10.37
CA VAL A 52 0.97 -5.59 -10.90
C VAL A 52 0.15 -5.00 -9.75
N VAL A 53 -0.13 -3.69 -9.76
CA VAL A 53 -0.89 -3.03 -8.69
C VAL A 53 -2.19 -2.44 -9.22
N MET A 54 -3.30 -3.09 -8.88
CA MET A 54 -4.65 -2.70 -9.27
C MET A 54 -5.39 -2.02 -8.12
N LEU A 55 -6.19 -1.01 -8.44
CA LEU A 55 -7.04 -0.31 -7.46
C LEU A 55 -8.48 -0.27 -7.94
N ASN A 56 -9.42 -0.55 -7.07
CA ASN A 56 -10.82 -0.26 -7.33
C ASN A 56 -11.56 0.05 -6.02
N GLY A 57 -12.63 0.83 -6.10
CA GLY A 57 -13.49 1.15 -4.97
C GLY A 57 -14.96 0.78 -5.21
N ILE A 58 -15.25 0.09 -6.33
CA ILE A 58 -16.62 -0.31 -6.69
C ILE A 58 -16.64 -1.72 -7.25
N VAL A 59 -17.77 -2.38 -7.16
CA VAL A 59 -17.98 -3.70 -7.76
C VAL A 59 -18.21 -3.54 -9.27
N GLY A 60 -17.32 -4.07 -10.09
CA GLY A 60 -17.33 -3.85 -11.53
C GLY A 60 -17.24 -2.37 -11.89
N ASP A 61 -18.14 -1.88 -12.73
CA ASP A 61 -18.28 -0.45 -13.08
C ASP A 61 -19.50 0.20 -12.41
N ASN A 62 -20.12 -0.44 -11.41
CA ASN A 62 -21.31 0.05 -10.75
C ASN A 62 -20.95 1.00 -9.59
N THR A 63 -21.08 2.30 -9.83
CA THR A 63 -20.80 3.36 -8.83
C THR A 63 -21.75 3.34 -7.62
N HIS A 64 -22.89 2.65 -7.70
CA HIS A 64 -23.84 2.47 -6.61
C HIS A 64 -23.51 1.24 -5.72
N ARG A 65 -22.47 0.50 -6.05
CA ARG A 65 -21.97 -0.63 -5.25
C ARG A 65 -20.52 -0.40 -4.85
N PRO A 66 -20.27 0.50 -3.88
CA PRO A 66 -18.93 0.68 -3.35
C PRO A 66 -18.44 -0.60 -2.64
N LEU A 67 -17.15 -0.85 -2.71
CA LEU A 67 -16.49 -1.85 -1.88
C LEU A 67 -16.46 -1.37 -0.43
N ASP A 68 -16.55 -2.28 0.53
CA ASP A 68 -16.40 -1.94 1.95
C ASP A 68 -14.96 -2.25 2.42
N ALA A 69 -14.27 -1.22 2.91
CA ALA A 69 -12.93 -1.36 3.48
C ALA A 69 -12.93 -2.10 4.84
N GLN A 70 -14.11 -2.35 5.44
CA GLN A 70 -14.24 -3.19 6.62
C GLN A 70 -14.31 -4.68 6.27
N GLU A 71 -14.82 -5.03 5.08
CA GLU A 71 -14.81 -6.42 4.60
C GLU A 71 -13.41 -6.84 4.16
N PHE A 72 -12.74 -6.00 3.35
CA PHE A 72 -11.35 -6.21 2.97
C PHE A 72 -10.70 -4.90 2.54
N ARG A 73 -9.39 -4.76 2.76
CA ARG A 73 -8.61 -3.58 2.38
C ARG A 73 -7.74 -3.81 1.17
N ALA A 74 -7.14 -4.98 1.09
CA ALA A 74 -6.28 -5.40 0.00
C ALA A 74 -6.19 -6.92 -0.04
N PHE A 75 -5.61 -7.45 -1.10
CA PHE A 75 -5.13 -8.83 -1.17
C PHE A 75 -4.02 -8.96 -2.22
N ALA A 76 -3.15 -9.94 -2.04
CA ALA A 76 -2.14 -10.32 -3.03
C ALA A 76 -2.49 -11.67 -3.68
N LEU A 77 -2.23 -11.78 -4.97
CA LEU A 77 -2.17 -13.04 -5.70
C LEU A 77 -0.69 -13.30 -6.01
N ILE A 78 -0.16 -14.35 -5.41
CA ILE A 78 1.24 -14.73 -5.57
C ILE A 78 1.36 -15.56 -6.85
N ASP A 79 2.18 -15.06 -7.78
CA ASP A 79 2.49 -15.70 -9.05
C ASP A 79 3.97 -15.52 -9.33
N GLU A 80 4.61 -16.52 -9.94
CA GLU A 80 6.04 -16.50 -10.23
C GLU A 80 6.42 -15.42 -11.24
N TYR A 81 5.54 -15.12 -12.21
CA TYR A 81 5.81 -14.23 -13.34
C TYR A 81 5.15 -12.86 -13.21
N ALA A 82 3.97 -12.79 -12.63
CA ALA A 82 3.16 -11.58 -12.55
C ALA A 82 2.38 -11.50 -11.23
N PRO A 83 3.05 -11.39 -10.07
CA PRO A 83 2.36 -11.22 -8.82
C PRO A 83 1.49 -9.96 -8.86
N LEU A 84 0.26 -10.06 -8.30
CA LEU A 84 -0.72 -8.99 -8.37
C LEU A 84 -1.14 -8.58 -6.96
N ILE A 85 -1.18 -7.28 -6.72
CA ILE A 85 -1.76 -6.66 -5.53
C ILE A 85 -3.02 -5.90 -5.94
N PHE A 86 -4.12 -6.17 -5.23
CA PHE A 86 -5.35 -5.38 -5.35
C PHE A 86 -5.55 -4.54 -4.10
N ILE A 87 -5.81 -3.24 -4.29
CA ILE A 87 -6.06 -2.28 -3.19
C ILE A 87 -7.49 -1.75 -3.28
N ASN A 88 -8.22 -1.83 -2.16
CA ASN A 88 -9.53 -1.21 -2.03
C ASN A 88 -9.41 0.30 -1.89
N ARG A 89 -9.87 1.04 -2.92
CA ARG A 89 -9.76 2.50 -3.00
C ARG A 89 -10.69 3.24 -2.03
N THR A 90 -11.63 2.57 -1.39
CA THR A 90 -12.53 3.19 -0.40
C THR A 90 -11.87 3.44 0.95
N ASP A 91 -10.73 2.79 1.21
CA ASP A 91 -9.93 3.06 2.41
C ASP A 91 -9.24 4.43 2.34
N SER A 92 -8.81 4.95 3.49
CA SER A 92 -8.01 6.18 3.56
C SER A 92 -6.69 6.05 2.79
N ARG A 93 -6.11 7.16 2.34
CA ARG A 93 -4.81 7.14 1.64
C ARG A 93 -3.69 6.51 2.49
N ARG A 94 -3.71 6.78 3.80
CA ARG A 94 -2.76 6.15 4.74
C ARG A 94 -3.03 4.66 4.92
N GLY A 95 -4.31 4.25 4.92
CA GLY A 95 -4.72 2.85 4.93
C GLY A 95 -4.28 2.13 3.65
N GLN A 96 -4.54 2.71 2.48
CA GLN A 96 -4.10 2.16 1.20
C GLN A 96 -2.58 1.98 1.13
N LEU A 97 -1.80 2.97 1.62
CA LEU A 97 -0.35 2.89 1.67
C LEU A 97 0.14 1.75 2.58
N PHE A 98 -0.46 1.62 3.77
CA PHE A 98 -0.11 0.53 4.69
C PHE A 98 -0.49 -0.83 4.10
N SER A 99 -1.69 -0.94 3.52
CA SER A 99 -2.13 -2.16 2.84
C SER A 99 -1.22 -2.56 1.69
N LEU A 100 -0.78 -1.59 0.87
CA LEU A 100 0.19 -1.88 -0.20
C LEU A 100 1.51 -2.45 0.35
N ALA A 101 2.06 -1.84 1.41
CA ALA A 101 3.28 -2.34 2.05
C ALA A 101 3.09 -3.72 2.69
N HIS A 102 1.90 -4.01 3.23
CA HIS A 102 1.52 -5.28 3.80
C HIS A 102 1.43 -6.39 2.72
N GLU A 103 0.77 -6.11 1.60
CA GLU A 103 0.67 -7.08 0.49
C GLU A 103 2.02 -7.32 -0.20
N ILE A 104 2.88 -6.31 -0.27
CA ILE A 104 4.27 -6.50 -0.68
C ILE A 104 4.95 -7.52 0.25
N ALA A 105 4.79 -7.38 1.56
CA ALA A 105 5.38 -8.34 2.49
C ALA A 105 4.88 -9.78 2.25
N HIS A 106 3.58 -9.97 1.97
CA HIS A 106 3.02 -11.26 1.61
C HIS A 106 3.67 -11.88 0.37
N ILE A 107 3.89 -11.10 -0.69
CA ILE A 107 4.56 -11.57 -1.90
C ILE A 107 5.98 -12.06 -1.57
N TRP A 108 6.74 -11.28 -0.78
CA TRP A 108 8.11 -11.65 -0.43
C TRP A 108 8.19 -12.82 0.56
N VAL A 109 7.30 -12.89 1.53
CA VAL A 109 7.20 -14.02 2.47
C VAL A 109 6.79 -15.30 1.73
N GLY A 110 5.83 -15.22 0.82
CA GLY A 110 5.41 -16.37 0.01
C GLY A 110 6.45 -16.83 -1.02
N ALA A 111 7.29 -15.93 -1.51
CA ALA A 111 8.40 -16.25 -2.42
C ALA A 111 9.62 -16.86 -1.68
N GLU A 112 9.78 -16.62 -0.38
CA GLU A 112 10.78 -17.31 0.46
C GLU A 112 10.19 -18.66 0.83
N GLU A 113 10.72 -19.79 0.34
CA GLU A 113 10.28 -21.19 0.55
C GLU A 113 10.01 -21.61 2.01
N ILE A 114 10.27 -20.72 2.97
CA ILE A 114 10.11 -20.91 4.42
C ILE A 114 8.62 -21.02 4.83
N TYR A 115 7.68 -20.53 4.01
CA TYR A 115 6.25 -20.50 4.31
C TYR A 115 5.36 -21.15 3.24
N ASN A 116 5.94 -21.96 2.36
CA ASN A 116 5.24 -22.69 1.29
C ASN A 116 4.40 -23.87 1.84
N ASP A 117 3.67 -23.65 2.92
CA ASP A 117 2.65 -24.60 3.38
C ASP A 117 1.30 -24.24 2.72
N THR A 118 1.10 -24.82 1.53
CA THR A 118 -0.02 -24.54 0.61
C THR A 118 -1.42 -24.90 1.16
N TYR A 119 -1.52 -25.31 2.42
CA TYR A 119 -2.75 -25.91 2.96
C TYR A 119 -3.43 -25.17 4.13
N HIS A 120 -2.90 -24.03 4.62
CA HIS A 120 -3.47 -23.39 5.81
C HIS A 120 -3.84 -21.91 5.64
N TYR A 121 -4.83 -21.61 4.80
CA TYR A 121 -5.50 -20.30 4.79
C TYR A 121 -6.31 -20.00 6.08
N ALA A 122 -6.38 -20.92 7.02
CA ALA A 122 -7.31 -20.84 8.16
C ALA A 122 -6.67 -20.38 9.50
N SER A 123 -5.33 -20.20 9.61
CA SER A 123 -4.72 -19.73 10.87
C SER A 123 -3.33 -19.10 10.70
N ASN A 124 -3.17 -18.14 9.79
CA ASN A 124 -1.89 -17.50 9.49
C ASN A 124 -1.54 -16.33 10.43
N ALA A 125 -1.98 -16.34 11.69
CA ALA A 125 -1.67 -15.29 12.64
C ALA A 125 -0.17 -14.93 12.73
N PRO A 126 0.80 -15.88 12.70
CA PRO A 126 2.23 -15.57 12.69
C PRO A 126 2.69 -14.86 11.41
N VAL A 127 2.16 -15.25 10.23
CA VAL A 127 2.50 -14.63 8.94
C VAL A 127 1.94 -13.21 8.88
N GLU A 128 0.70 -13.02 9.32
CA GLU A 128 0.07 -11.70 9.40
C GLU A 128 0.85 -10.75 10.33
N VAL A 129 1.29 -11.24 11.48
CA VAL A 129 2.13 -10.47 12.41
C VAL A 129 3.45 -10.10 11.76
N LEU A 130 4.08 -11.03 11.03
CA LEU A 130 5.32 -10.79 10.30
C LEU A 130 5.10 -9.74 9.18
N CYS A 131 4.08 -9.90 8.35
CA CYS A 131 3.76 -8.98 7.25
C CYS A 131 3.46 -7.57 7.76
N ASN A 132 2.69 -7.45 8.87
CA ASN A 132 2.46 -6.17 9.54
C ASN A 132 3.77 -5.53 10.04
N ALA A 133 4.65 -6.31 10.64
CA ALA A 133 5.94 -5.82 11.13
C ALA A 133 6.87 -5.39 9.98
N VAL A 134 6.89 -6.13 8.87
CA VAL A 134 7.65 -5.79 7.65
C VAL A 134 7.08 -4.53 7.01
N ALA A 135 5.76 -4.42 6.86
CA ALA A 135 5.10 -3.22 6.34
C ALA A 135 5.46 -1.98 7.18
N ALA A 136 5.37 -2.11 8.51
CA ALA A 136 5.79 -1.05 9.40
C ALA A 136 7.27 -0.70 9.25
N GLU A 137 8.16 -1.68 9.06
CA GLU A 137 9.60 -1.45 8.85
C GLU A 137 9.91 -0.81 7.49
N LEU A 138 9.12 -1.09 6.45
CA LEU A 138 9.21 -0.43 5.14
C LEU A 138 8.83 1.06 5.21
N LEU A 139 7.74 1.36 5.92
CA LEU A 139 7.15 2.70 6.00
C LEU A 139 7.79 3.56 7.09
N ILE A 140 8.20 2.94 8.19
CA ILE A 140 8.79 3.61 9.35
C ILE A 140 9.97 2.78 9.84
N PRO A 141 11.16 2.90 9.23
CA PRO A 141 12.34 2.16 9.67
C PRO A 141 12.64 2.42 11.14
N ARG A 142 12.87 1.35 11.91
CA ARG A 142 13.04 1.43 13.39
C ARG A 142 14.15 2.40 13.80
N SER A 143 15.25 2.40 13.09
CA SER A 143 16.37 3.31 13.38
C SER A 143 15.98 4.77 13.27
N LEU A 144 15.26 5.11 12.19
CA LEU A 144 14.80 6.48 11.94
C LEU A 144 13.67 6.86 12.91
N PHE A 145 12.77 5.93 13.21
CA PHE A 145 11.70 6.15 14.19
C PHE A 145 12.26 6.47 15.58
N ASN A 146 13.23 5.69 16.05
CA ASN A 146 13.82 5.88 17.38
C ASN A 146 14.52 7.25 17.51
N GLU A 147 15.25 7.69 16.47
CA GLU A 147 15.84 9.01 16.42
C GLU A 147 14.78 10.11 16.56
N ARG A 148 13.73 10.04 15.73
CA ARG A 148 12.65 11.04 15.70
C ARG A 148 11.77 11.01 16.94
N TRP A 149 11.55 9.84 17.53
CA TRP A 149 10.78 9.70 18.76
C TRP A 149 11.43 10.44 19.91
N GLN A 150 12.76 10.31 20.08
CA GLN A 150 13.49 11.02 21.12
C GLN A 150 13.41 12.53 20.97
N ASP A 151 13.48 13.02 19.74
CA ASP A 151 13.32 14.44 19.45
C ASP A 151 11.89 14.93 19.71
N ALA A 152 10.88 14.16 19.32
CA ALA A 152 9.48 14.50 19.54
C ALA A 152 9.13 14.58 21.04
N VAL A 153 9.51 13.58 21.82
CA VAL A 153 9.22 13.54 23.27
C VAL A 153 9.87 14.69 24.04
N ARG A 154 11.04 15.18 23.59
CA ARG A 154 11.68 16.35 24.21
C ARG A 154 10.90 17.65 24.01
N ASN A 155 10.10 17.73 22.94
CA ASN A 155 9.41 18.95 22.51
C ASN A 155 7.88 18.86 22.69
N CYS A 156 7.33 17.72 23.07
CA CYS A 156 5.90 17.49 23.26
C CYS A 156 5.54 17.38 24.73
N ILE A 157 4.28 17.63 25.07
CA ILE A 157 3.75 17.58 26.43
C ILE A 157 3.61 16.14 26.90
N ASP A 158 3.14 15.26 26.02
CA ASP A 158 2.87 13.86 26.30
C ASP A 158 3.13 12.95 25.08
N ALA A 159 2.99 11.65 25.27
CA ALA A 159 3.18 10.67 24.22
C ALA A 159 2.14 10.76 23.07
N PRO A 160 0.85 11.01 23.29
CA PRO A 160 -0.11 11.31 22.22
C PRO A 160 0.29 12.48 21.33
N ASP A 161 0.81 13.57 21.90
CA ASP A 161 1.30 14.72 21.13
C ASP A 161 2.51 14.32 20.26
N ALA A 162 3.44 13.55 20.81
CA ALA A 162 4.58 13.03 20.06
C ALA A 162 4.14 12.13 18.89
N VAL A 163 3.12 11.28 19.09
CA VAL A 163 2.53 10.45 18.03
C VAL A 163 1.91 11.33 16.93
N GLU A 164 1.23 12.42 17.30
CA GLU A 164 0.64 13.34 16.33
C GLU A 164 1.71 14.05 15.50
N VAL A 165 2.79 14.53 16.12
CA VAL A 165 3.93 15.15 15.43
C VAL A 165 4.56 14.17 14.45
N LEU A 166 4.86 12.95 14.88
CA LEU A 166 5.46 11.93 14.02
C LEU A 166 4.54 11.47 12.89
N ALA A 167 3.23 11.47 13.07
CA ALA A 167 2.28 11.17 12.01
C ALA A 167 2.21 12.27 10.91
N ARG A 168 2.87 13.41 11.11
CA ARG A 168 3.11 14.43 10.07
C ARG A 168 4.45 14.23 9.37
N GLU A 169 5.42 13.61 10.06
CA GLU A 169 6.75 13.31 9.50
C GLU A 169 6.79 12.02 8.69
N PHE A 170 5.94 11.06 9.04
CA PHE A 170 5.81 9.78 8.34
C PHE A 170 4.46 9.71 7.61
N PRO A 171 4.40 9.15 6.39
CA PRO A 171 3.17 9.11 5.59
C PRO A 171 2.17 8.03 6.06
N VAL A 172 2.07 7.80 7.36
CA VAL A 172 1.25 6.75 7.99
C VAL A 172 0.25 7.32 8.99
N SER A 173 -0.67 6.49 9.48
CA SER A 173 -1.65 6.91 10.49
C SER A 173 -1.03 7.00 11.90
N GLN A 174 -1.66 7.78 12.78
CA GLN A 174 -1.31 7.84 14.20
C GLN A 174 -1.31 6.46 14.85
N VAL A 175 -2.23 5.57 14.45
CA VAL A 175 -2.31 4.20 14.96
C VAL A 175 -1.05 3.39 14.63
N VAL A 176 -0.48 3.55 13.42
CA VAL A 176 0.77 2.86 13.02
C VAL A 176 1.97 3.42 13.79
N ILE A 177 2.03 4.73 14.02
CA ILE A 177 3.06 5.36 14.87
C ILE A 177 2.94 4.85 16.31
N ALA A 178 1.73 4.89 16.88
CA ALA A 178 1.47 4.43 18.24
C ALA A 178 1.79 2.94 18.41
N ARG A 179 1.45 2.10 17.42
CA ARG A 179 1.83 0.68 17.43
C ARG A 179 3.34 0.49 17.44
N ARG A 180 4.07 1.27 16.65
CA ARG A 180 5.54 1.24 16.63
C ARG A 180 6.14 1.66 17.98
N ALA A 181 5.55 2.67 18.63
CA ALA A 181 5.95 3.12 19.95
C ALA A 181 5.65 2.06 21.03
N LEU A 182 4.48 1.41 20.97
CA LEU A 182 4.13 0.31 21.86
C LEU A 182 5.10 -0.89 21.70
N ASP A 183 5.37 -1.32 20.47
CA ASP A 183 6.31 -2.41 20.17
C ASP A 183 7.74 -2.08 20.62
N GLY A 184 8.07 -0.79 20.74
CA GLY A 184 9.32 -0.27 21.30
C GLY A 184 9.28 -0.05 22.82
N MET A 185 8.18 -0.37 23.49
CA MET A 185 7.95 -0.10 24.94
C MET A 185 8.10 1.39 25.29
N MET A 186 7.79 2.28 24.36
CA MET A 186 7.88 3.74 24.52
C MET A 186 6.58 4.36 25.02
N ILE A 187 5.47 3.65 24.85
CA ILE A 187 4.15 3.98 25.40
C ILE A 187 3.53 2.74 26.01
N SER A 188 2.56 2.95 26.91
CA SER A 188 1.78 1.89 27.53
C SER A 188 0.65 1.41 26.61
N GLU A 189 0.10 0.21 26.91
CA GLU A 189 -1.09 -0.32 26.23
C GLU A 189 -2.30 0.63 26.40
N GLN A 190 -2.44 1.28 27.54
CA GLN A 190 -3.54 2.22 27.79
C GLN A 190 -3.45 3.46 26.89
N GLU A 191 -2.25 4.03 26.72
CA GLU A 191 -2.01 5.15 25.79
C GLU A 191 -2.28 4.73 24.35
N TYR A 192 -1.83 3.55 23.94
CA TYR A 192 -2.10 3.00 22.62
C TYR A 192 -3.60 2.87 22.36
N GLN A 193 -4.37 2.26 23.28
CA GLN A 193 -5.81 2.10 23.13
C GLN A 193 -6.54 3.44 23.04
N SER A 194 -6.13 4.42 23.87
CA SER A 194 -6.67 5.79 23.81
C SER A 194 -6.49 6.43 22.43
N ILE A 195 -5.29 6.27 21.82
CA ILE A 195 -4.98 6.78 20.46
C ILE A 195 -5.83 6.06 19.40
N VAL A 196 -5.98 4.75 19.52
CA VAL A 196 -6.82 3.94 18.59
C VAL A 196 -8.27 4.40 18.65
N ASP A 197 -8.83 4.58 19.85
CA ASP A 197 -10.23 5.00 20.04
C ASP A 197 -10.48 6.42 19.55
N LYS A 198 -9.53 7.33 19.74
CA LYS A 198 -9.57 8.70 19.19
C LYS A 198 -9.53 8.67 17.65
N SER A 199 -8.69 7.82 17.07
CA SER A 199 -8.56 7.68 15.63
C SER A 199 -9.83 7.10 14.98
N ARG A 200 -10.47 6.11 15.62
CA ARG A 200 -11.75 5.52 15.13
C ARG A 200 -12.86 6.56 15.08
N ARG A 201 -13.03 7.34 16.14
CA ARG A 201 -14.05 8.41 16.20
C ARG A 201 -13.87 9.46 15.12
N HIS A 202 -12.63 9.83 14.79
CA HIS A 202 -12.33 10.76 13.69
C HIS A 202 -12.69 10.18 12.31
N TRP A 203 -12.46 8.89 12.11
CA TRP A 203 -12.78 8.20 10.86
C TRP A 203 -14.29 8.16 10.58
N ASP A 204 -15.10 7.87 11.58
CA ASP A 204 -16.56 7.80 11.43
C ASP A 204 -17.16 9.16 11.04
N VAL A 205 -16.59 10.26 11.51
CA VAL A 205 -17.03 11.63 11.18
C VAL A 205 -16.66 12.01 9.73
N GLN A 206 -15.52 11.57 9.21
CA GLN A 206 -15.08 11.91 7.84
C GLN A 206 -15.81 11.12 6.73
N LYS A 207 -16.36 9.95 7.03
CA LYS A 207 -17.12 9.13 6.07
C LYS A 207 -18.37 9.85 5.53
N THR A 208 -18.87 10.89 6.18
CA THR A 208 -20.09 11.61 5.82
C THR A 208 -19.89 12.74 4.81
N SER A 209 -18.65 13.10 4.46
CA SER A 209 -18.34 14.13 3.47
C SER A 209 -18.00 13.53 2.10
N GLY A 210 -19.00 13.45 1.22
CA GLY A 210 -18.87 12.89 -0.13
C GLY A 210 -17.88 13.68 -1.01
N GLY A 211 -17.04 12.96 -1.76
CA GLY A 211 -16.10 13.54 -2.71
C GLY A 211 -16.75 13.97 -4.03
N SER A 212 -16.23 15.04 -4.63
CA SER A 212 -16.65 15.56 -5.93
C SER A 212 -16.28 14.63 -7.09
N GLY A 213 -17.14 14.53 -8.12
CA GLY A 213 -16.93 13.67 -9.27
C GLY A 213 -15.68 14.06 -10.09
N GLY A 214 -14.86 13.07 -10.41
CA GLY A 214 -13.69 13.20 -11.26
C GLY A 214 -13.98 12.76 -12.71
N ASN A 215 -13.03 13.03 -13.63
CA ASN A 215 -13.11 12.56 -15.02
C ASN A 215 -13.12 11.02 -15.05
N TYR A 216 -14.12 10.44 -15.71
CA TYR A 216 -14.32 8.99 -15.80
C TYR A 216 -13.09 8.24 -16.33
N TYR A 217 -12.46 8.73 -17.40
CA TYR A 217 -11.32 8.07 -18.02
C TYR A 217 -10.07 8.11 -17.13
N ASN A 218 -9.80 9.26 -16.51
CA ASN A 218 -8.70 9.39 -15.55
C ASN A 218 -8.92 8.50 -14.33
N THR A 219 -10.17 8.38 -13.87
CA THR A 219 -10.54 7.50 -12.77
C THR A 219 -10.33 6.03 -13.15
N LYS A 220 -10.76 5.62 -14.34
CA LYS A 220 -10.62 4.24 -14.81
C LYS A 220 -9.16 3.86 -15.02
N GLN A 221 -8.37 4.73 -15.65
CA GLN A 221 -6.93 4.55 -15.84
C GLN A 221 -6.20 4.43 -14.48
N SER A 222 -6.51 5.27 -13.51
CA SER A 222 -5.86 5.24 -12.19
C SER A 222 -6.11 3.94 -11.40
N ARG A 223 -7.11 3.14 -11.79
CA ARG A 223 -7.42 1.84 -11.20
C ARG A 223 -6.51 0.73 -11.71
N LEU A 224 -6.01 0.86 -12.95
CA LEU A 224 -5.20 -0.14 -13.62
C LEU A 224 -3.71 0.16 -13.43
N ASP A 225 -2.91 -0.89 -13.42
CA ASP A 225 -1.46 -0.79 -13.44
C ASP A 225 -0.99 -0.21 -14.78
N HIS A 226 -0.03 0.74 -14.73
CA HIS A 226 0.43 1.44 -15.93
C HIS A 226 1.22 0.50 -16.86
N ARG A 227 2.12 -0.31 -16.32
CA ARG A 227 2.92 -1.25 -17.11
C ARG A 227 2.08 -2.39 -17.66
N PHE A 228 1.08 -2.85 -16.89
CA PHE A 228 0.11 -3.81 -17.41
C PHE A 228 -0.60 -3.25 -18.65
N LEU A 229 -1.07 -2.00 -18.60
CA LEU A 229 -1.73 -1.35 -19.73
C LEU A 229 -0.78 -1.21 -20.94
N GLU A 230 0.47 -0.79 -20.74
CA GLU A 230 1.48 -0.70 -21.81
C GLU A 230 1.73 -2.05 -22.46
N ARG A 231 1.93 -3.11 -21.65
CA ARG A 231 2.15 -4.47 -22.16
C ARG A 231 0.93 -5.02 -22.89
N LEU A 232 -0.27 -4.74 -22.37
CA LEU A 232 -1.53 -5.13 -23.00
C LEU A 232 -1.69 -4.43 -24.35
N ALA A 233 -1.44 -3.12 -24.41
CA ALA A 233 -1.51 -2.35 -25.66
C ALA A 233 -0.53 -2.90 -26.71
N ALA A 234 0.71 -3.18 -26.32
CA ALA A 234 1.70 -3.80 -27.19
C ALA A 234 1.23 -5.18 -27.69
N SER A 235 0.73 -6.03 -26.79
CA SER A 235 0.23 -7.37 -27.14
C SER A 235 -0.96 -7.34 -28.11
N VAL A 236 -1.86 -6.35 -27.95
CA VAL A 236 -2.98 -6.14 -28.89
C VAL A 236 -2.48 -5.66 -30.26
N SER A 237 -1.53 -4.71 -30.29
CA SER A 237 -0.96 -4.20 -31.55
C SER A 237 -0.20 -5.26 -32.34
N GLU A 238 0.42 -6.20 -31.64
CA GLU A 238 1.14 -7.35 -32.25
C GLU A 238 0.19 -8.53 -32.59
N GLY A 239 -1.11 -8.42 -32.32
CA GLY A 239 -2.11 -9.45 -32.60
C GLY A 239 -2.05 -10.66 -31.68
N ARG A 240 -1.29 -10.61 -30.56
CA ARG A 240 -1.18 -11.69 -29.58
C ARG A 240 -2.38 -11.75 -28.64
N THR A 241 -3.01 -10.62 -28.37
CA THR A 241 -4.22 -10.48 -27.54
C THR A 241 -5.34 -9.90 -28.38
N SER A 242 -6.53 -10.48 -28.34
CA SER A 242 -7.69 -9.95 -29.04
C SER A 242 -8.22 -8.66 -28.35
N TYR A 243 -8.88 -7.79 -29.12
CA TYR A 243 -9.54 -6.62 -28.55
C TYR A 243 -10.62 -6.99 -27.52
N GLU A 244 -11.35 -8.08 -27.72
CA GLU A 244 -12.37 -8.54 -26.77
C GLU A 244 -11.76 -8.93 -25.44
N GLU A 245 -10.62 -9.61 -25.46
CA GLU A 245 -9.89 -9.95 -24.25
C GLU A 245 -9.33 -8.72 -23.55
N ALA A 246 -8.76 -7.78 -24.31
CA ALA A 246 -8.29 -6.51 -23.76
C ALA A 246 -9.43 -5.72 -23.09
N TYR A 247 -10.64 -5.71 -23.69
CA TYR A 247 -11.80 -5.07 -23.09
C TYR A 247 -12.22 -5.76 -21.78
N ARG A 248 -12.20 -7.09 -21.75
CA ARG A 248 -12.51 -7.87 -20.55
C ARG A 248 -11.51 -7.59 -19.43
N LEU A 249 -10.22 -7.62 -19.73
CA LEU A 249 -9.14 -7.41 -18.75
C LEU A 249 -9.14 -5.99 -18.16
N THR A 250 -9.56 -4.98 -18.93
CA THR A 250 -9.57 -3.58 -18.50
C THR A 250 -10.96 -3.11 -18.04
N GLY A 251 -11.98 -3.97 -18.14
CA GLY A 251 -13.38 -3.56 -17.93
C GLY A 251 -13.81 -2.47 -18.90
N SER A 252 -13.22 -2.38 -20.10
CA SER A 252 -13.49 -1.33 -21.10
C SER A 252 -14.35 -1.85 -22.25
N ASN A 253 -14.52 -1.05 -23.27
CA ASN A 253 -15.18 -1.40 -24.52
C ASN A 253 -14.49 -0.73 -25.72
N ARG A 254 -14.97 -0.99 -26.94
CA ARG A 254 -14.42 -0.43 -28.19
C ARG A 254 -14.28 1.11 -28.18
N LYS A 255 -15.14 1.83 -27.44
CA LYS A 255 -15.11 3.30 -27.38
C LYS A 255 -14.18 3.82 -26.28
N THR A 256 -14.02 3.07 -25.19
CA THR A 256 -13.32 3.53 -23.98
C THR A 256 -11.87 3.04 -23.94
N PHE A 257 -11.55 1.87 -24.50
CA PHE A 257 -10.19 1.32 -24.50
C PHE A 257 -9.16 2.26 -25.15
N PRO A 258 -9.37 2.78 -26.39
CA PRO A 258 -8.44 3.73 -26.99
C PRO A 258 -8.22 4.98 -26.11
N LYS A 259 -9.27 5.53 -25.53
CA LYS A 259 -9.18 6.72 -24.66
C LYS A 259 -8.40 6.48 -23.37
N ILE A 260 -8.45 5.25 -22.83
CA ILE A 260 -7.62 4.85 -21.68
C ILE A 260 -6.14 4.86 -22.11
N LEU A 261 -5.82 4.35 -23.28
CA LEU A 261 -4.44 4.34 -23.82
C LEU A 261 -3.95 5.76 -24.15
N ASP A 262 -4.76 6.60 -24.78
CA ASP A 262 -4.41 7.99 -25.12
C ASP A 262 -4.05 8.79 -23.87
N SER A 263 -4.84 8.61 -22.78
CA SER A 263 -4.60 9.29 -21.51
C SER A 263 -3.28 8.88 -20.80
N MET A 264 -2.66 7.76 -21.22
CA MET A 264 -1.32 7.36 -20.74
C MET A 264 -0.21 8.21 -21.36
N GLY A 265 -0.34 8.54 -22.66
CA GLY A 265 0.64 9.33 -23.39
C GLY A 265 0.79 10.78 -22.91
N GLU A 266 -0.24 11.34 -22.29
CA GLU A 266 -0.25 12.72 -21.77
C GLU A 266 0.51 12.88 -20.45
N ARG A 267 0.71 11.82 -19.66
CA ARG A 267 1.40 11.85 -18.35
C ARG A 267 2.90 11.54 -18.45
N GLY A 268 3.37 11.07 -19.58
CA GLY A 268 4.78 10.75 -19.84
C GLY A 268 5.59 11.90 -20.44
N ARG A 269 4.99 13.08 -20.56
CA ARG A 269 5.66 14.30 -21.03
C ARG A 269 5.80 15.32 -19.88
#